data_ad9686f40d31303bae325e3a76a65388
#
_entry.id   ad9686f40d31303bae325e3a76a65388
#
_cell.length_a   1.000
_cell.length_b   1.000
_cell.length_c   1.000
_cell.angle_alpha   90.00
_cell.angle_beta   90.00
_cell.angle_gamma   90.00
#
_symmetry.space_group_name_H-M   'P 1'
#
loop_
_entity.id
_entity.type
_entity.pdbx_description
1 polymer ?
#
loop_
_entity_poly.entity_id
_entity_poly.type
_entity_poly.pdbx_seq_one_letter_code
_entity_poly.pdbx_strand_id
1 'polypeptide(L)'
;METNKTTKTDLYKIDPRNIVVVDGFNSRVDFDLDALKDSIRENGVLNPVTVIKFKDDNGEEKYRLVDGERRYRSVMALLEEGVEIPRIPAICIPKMDDSELLLQQVVRNEGKPFNEYEYALACQKFLQFGFSKAEIAKKIGKNNGMITYYLNHLDRDKRVQELLKEGKISGSEVRRIYRGHEGDEKAAVDEILGASKVLETTKGKKNITLKDLDINSRTISKKASDTIRLGLEKLFEYYQKYSHNEAGEEIDINLDINDVLSDLRAGKTIDEIFSKAQIESLKAMKEAV
;
A
#
# COMPACT_ATOMS: atom_id res chain seq x y z
N MET A 1 -2.96 -3.49 49.85
CA MET A 1 -3.59 -4.68 49.24
C MET A 1 -4.83 -4.18 48.50
N GLU A 2 -4.72 -3.90 47.22
CA GLU A 2 -5.89 -3.61 46.37
C GLU A 2 -6.69 -4.91 46.19
N THR A 3 -7.92 -4.88 46.65
CA THR A 3 -8.86 -5.97 46.46
C THR A 3 -9.17 -6.08 44.96
N ASN A 4 -8.78 -7.19 44.35
CA ASN A 4 -9.15 -7.58 43.02
C ASN A 4 -10.69 -7.73 42.94
N LYS A 5 -11.42 -6.60 42.78
CA LYS A 5 -12.85 -6.63 42.51
C LYS A 5 -13.09 -7.09 41.10
N THR A 6 -13.56 -8.32 40.95
CA THR A 6 -14.09 -8.82 39.68
C THR A 6 -15.27 -7.93 39.28
N THR A 7 -15.11 -7.10 38.26
CA THR A 7 -16.20 -6.32 37.68
C THR A 7 -17.02 -7.23 36.78
N LYS A 8 -18.32 -7.37 37.06
CA LYS A 8 -19.26 -8.11 36.24
C LYS A 8 -19.49 -7.32 34.94
N THR A 9 -19.16 -7.91 33.79
CA THR A 9 -19.50 -7.36 32.46
C THR A 9 -20.79 -8.00 32.00
N ASP A 10 -21.84 -7.20 31.83
CA ASP A 10 -23.13 -7.73 31.39
C ASP A 10 -23.11 -7.96 29.88
N LEU A 11 -23.38 -9.19 29.47
CA LEU A 11 -23.57 -9.59 28.09
C LEU A 11 -25.05 -9.44 27.73
N TYR A 12 -25.35 -8.56 26.81
CA TYR A 12 -26.70 -8.31 26.30
C TYR A 12 -26.92 -9.02 24.97
N LYS A 13 -28.17 -9.30 24.65
CA LYS A 13 -28.60 -9.68 23.30
C LYS A 13 -29.48 -8.56 22.75
N ILE A 14 -28.97 -7.84 21.78
CA ILE A 14 -29.64 -6.66 21.20
C ILE A 14 -30.07 -6.89 19.75
N ASP A 15 -31.14 -6.25 19.32
CA ASP A 15 -31.53 -6.24 17.90
C ASP A 15 -30.50 -5.41 17.12
N PRO A 16 -29.86 -5.98 16.07
CA PRO A 16 -28.88 -5.27 15.26
C PRO A 16 -29.45 -4.01 14.59
N ARG A 17 -30.76 -3.93 14.35
CA ARG A 17 -31.42 -2.75 13.77
C ARG A 17 -31.43 -1.54 14.71
N ASN A 18 -31.23 -1.76 16.01
CA ASN A 18 -31.11 -0.69 17.01
C ASN A 18 -29.67 -0.20 17.21
N ILE A 19 -28.72 -0.77 16.44
CA ILE A 19 -27.33 -0.32 16.46
C ILE A 19 -27.14 0.81 15.46
N VAL A 20 -26.50 1.88 15.90
CA VAL A 20 -26.13 3.04 15.08
C VAL A 20 -24.62 3.07 14.90
N VAL A 21 -24.19 3.11 13.66
CA VAL A 21 -22.78 3.35 13.29
C VAL A 21 -22.63 4.83 12.97
N VAL A 22 -21.66 5.48 13.61
CA VAL A 22 -21.35 6.88 13.31
C VAL A 22 -20.40 6.93 12.12
N ASP A 23 -20.86 7.51 11.03
CA ASP A 23 -20.07 7.63 9.80
C ASP A 23 -18.77 8.38 10.03
N GLY A 24 -17.69 7.87 9.41
CA GLY A 24 -16.37 8.45 9.54
C GLY A 24 -15.73 8.29 10.93
N PHE A 25 -16.41 7.69 11.91
CA PHE A 25 -15.82 7.43 13.22
C PHE A 25 -14.77 6.33 13.16
N ASN A 26 -15.03 5.23 12.46
CA ASN A 26 -14.06 4.16 12.26
C ASN A 26 -13.00 4.58 11.24
N SER A 27 -11.73 4.30 11.54
CA SER A 27 -10.62 4.53 10.62
C SER A 27 -10.42 3.39 9.61
N ARG A 28 -11.15 2.28 9.78
CA ARG A 28 -11.10 1.14 8.87
C ARG A 28 -11.77 1.46 7.54
N VAL A 29 -11.11 1.15 6.43
CA VAL A 29 -11.60 1.41 5.07
C VAL A 29 -11.92 0.14 4.29
N ASP A 30 -11.29 -0.99 4.63
CA ASP A 30 -11.54 -2.30 4.03
C ASP A 30 -12.07 -3.29 5.08
N PHE A 31 -13.28 -3.78 4.87
CA PHE A 31 -13.94 -4.66 5.82
C PHE A 31 -13.80 -6.14 5.49
N ASP A 32 -13.63 -6.55 4.23
CA ASP A 32 -13.48 -7.96 3.80
C ASP A 32 -14.48 -8.88 4.55
N LEU A 33 -15.73 -8.86 4.12
CA LEU A 33 -16.84 -9.45 4.89
C LEU A 33 -17.15 -10.91 4.54
N ASP A 34 -16.72 -11.42 3.38
CA ASP A 34 -17.23 -12.68 2.81
C ASP A 34 -17.01 -13.88 3.73
N ALA A 35 -15.76 -14.13 4.12
CA ALA A 35 -15.46 -15.24 5.03
C ALA A 35 -16.13 -15.09 6.40
N LEU A 36 -16.32 -13.85 6.87
CA LEU A 36 -16.97 -13.58 8.15
C LEU A 36 -18.50 -13.77 8.06
N LYS A 37 -19.12 -13.41 6.93
CA LYS A 37 -20.55 -13.68 6.66
C LYS A 37 -20.82 -15.18 6.70
N ASP A 38 -19.99 -15.97 6.02
CA ASP A 38 -20.15 -17.44 6.02
C ASP A 38 -20.04 -18.03 7.42
N SER A 39 -19.03 -17.57 8.18
CA SER A 39 -18.87 -17.98 9.58
C SER A 39 -20.07 -17.60 10.46
N ILE A 40 -20.62 -16.38 10.28
CA ILE A 40 -21.78 -15.91 11.05
C ILE A 40 -23.06 -16.65 10.62
N ARG A 41 -23.21 -17.00 9.35
CA ARG A 41 -24.35 -17.80 8.86
C ARG A 41 -24.41 -19.18 9.53
N GLU A 42 -23.24 -19.82 9.69
CA GLU A 42 -23.16 -21.16 10.28
C GLU A 42 -23.20 -21.15 11.81
N ASN A 43 -22.49 -20.23 12.44
CA ASN A 43 -22.22 -20.30 13.88
C ASN A 43 -22.87 -19.15 14.69
N GLY A 44 -23.50 -18.20 14.02
CA GLY A 44 -23.94 -16.95 14.65
C GLY A 44 -22.75 -16.04 15.01
N VAL A 45 -23.05 -14.96 15.71
CA VAL A 45 -22.04 -14.01 16.19
C VAL A 45 -21.43 -14.54 17.48
N LEU A 46 -20.25 -15.15 17.40
CA LEU A 46 -19.55 -15.74 18.57
C LEU A 46 -18.96 -14.69 19.49
N ASN A 47 -18.30 -13.69 18.93
CA ASN A 47 -17.68 -12.61 19.70
C ASN A 47 -18.62 -11.40 19.78
N PRO A 48 -18.96 -10.88 20.97
CA PRO A 48 -19.87 -9.78 21.14
C PRO A 48 -19.35 -8.49 20.49
N VAL A 49 -20.24 -7.65 19.98
CA VAL A 49 -19.94 -6.27 19.61
C VAL A 49 -19.85 -5.41 20.85
N THR A 50 -19.12 -4.29 20.82
CA THR A 50 -19.08 -3.32 21.93
C THR A 50 -19.90 -2.11 21.57
N VAL A 51 -20.80 -1.69 22.47
CA VAL A 51 -21.75 -0.60 22.21
C VAL A 51 -21.85 0.34 23.41
N ILE A 52 -22.27 1.58 23.13
CA ILE A 52 -22.71 2.54 24.15
C ILE A 52 -24.22 2.74 23.99
N LYS A 53 -24.93 2.54 25.10
CA LYS A 53 -26.37 2.77 25.15
C LYS A 53 -26.66 4.26 25.19
N PHE A 54 -27.63 4.72 24.38
CA PHE A 54 -28.14 6.10 24.42
C PHE A 54 -29.62 6.14 24.08
N LYS A 55 -30.25 7.28 24.28
CA LYS A 55 -31.61 7.55 23.80
C LYS A 55 -31.53 8.45 22.57
N ASP A 56 -32.25 8.14 21.54
CA ASP A 56 -32.39 9.01 20.37
C ASP A 56 -33.33 10.20 20.64
N ASP A 57 -33.56 11.05 19.66
CA ASP A 57 -34.39 12.25 19.79
C ASP A 57 -35.87 11.92 20.08
N ASN A 58 -36.31 10.70 19.79
CA ASN A 58 -37.67 10.19 20.08
C ASN A 58 -37.75 9.54 21.47
N GLY A 59 -36.63 9.48 22.20
CA GLY A 59 -36.53 8.82 23.50
C GLY A 59 -36.40 7.30 23.43
N GLU A 60 -36.26 6.74 22.21
CA GLU A 60 -36.05 5.30 21.99
C GLU A 60 -34.61 4.89 22.36
N GLU A 61 -34.50 3.67 22.89
CA GLU A 61 -33.21 3.09 23.24
C GLU A 61 -32.46 2.62 22.00
N LYS A 62 -31.31 3.21 21.77
CA LYS A 62 -30.37 2.88 20.67
C LYS A 62 -28.99 2.58 21.20
N TYR A 63 -28.16 1.97 20.37
CA TYR A 63 -26.83 1.52 20.74
C TYR A 63 -25.79 2.05 19.73
N ARG A 64 -24.94 2.96 20.15
CA ARG A 64 -23.81 3.42 19.31
C ARG A 64 -22.74 2.33 19.26
N LEU A 65 -22.40 1.88 18.07
CA LEU A 65 -21.33 0.89 17.87
C LEU A 65 -19.96 1.51 18.16
N VAL A 66 -19.17 0.82 18.99
CA VAL A 66 -17.79 1.19 19.33
C VAL A 66 -16.79 0.24 18.72
N ASP A 67 -17.03 -1.08 18.83
CA ASP A 67 -16.19 -2.12 18.25
C ASP A 67 -17.03 -3.26 17.65
N GLY A 68 -16.46 -3.93 16.66
CA GLY A 68 -17.09 -5.04 15.97
C GLY A 68 -17.85 -4.64 14.70
N GLU A 69 -17.47 -3.55 14.04
CA GLU A 69 -18.16 -3.07 12.83
C GLU A 69 -18.18 -4.10 11.71
N ARG A 70 -17.10 -4.89 11.51
CA ARG A 70 -17.12 -6.00 10.54
C ARG A 70 -18.23 -7.01 10.85
N ARG A 71 -18.36 -7.40 12.13
CA ARG A 71 -19.42 -8.33 12.61
C ARG A 71 -20.80 -7.74 12.38
N TYR A 72 -20.99 -6.49 12.75
CA TYR A 72 -22.24 -5.77 12.54
C TYR A 72 -22.62 -5.67 11.05
N ARG A 73 -21.68 -5.24 10.19
CA ARG A 73 -21.92 -5.15 8.74
C ARG A 73 -22.22 -6.52 8.11
N SER A 74 -21.53 -7.58 8.55
CA SER A 74 -21.82 -8.95 8.10
C SER A 74 -23.24 -9.40 8.50
N VAL A 75 -23.66 -9.06 9.72
CA VAL A 75 -25.03 -9.34 10.21
C VAL A 75 -26.06 -8.58 9.38
N MET A 76 -25.85 -7.29 9.11
CA MET A 76 -26.78 -6.48 8.32
C MET A 76 -26.89 -7.02 6.88
N ALA A 77 -25.76 -7.38 6.25
CA ALA A 77 -25.79 -8.00 4.93
C ALA A 77 -26.54 -9.35 4.92
N LEU A 78 -26.38 -10.18 5.95
CA LEU A 78 -27.13 -11.44 6.08
C LEU A 78 -28.62 -11.21 6.29
N LEU A 79 -29.01 -10.18 7.04
CA LEU A 79 -30.42 -9.79 7.19
C LEU A 79 -31.04 -9.34 5.84
N GLU A 80 -30.28 -8.61 5.02
CA GLU A 80 -30.68 -8.22 3.65
C GLU A 80 -30.82 -9.45 2.72
N GLU A 81 -29.99 -10.48 2.92
CA GLU A 81 -30.10 -11.78 2.23
C GLU A 81 -31.25 -12.65 2.73
N GLY A 82 -32.04 -12.20 3.73
CA GLY A 82 -33.18 -12.91 4.29
C GLY A 82 -32.83 -13.92 5.39
N VAL A 83 -31.61 -13.92 5.90
CA VAL A 83 -31.22 -14.76 7.05
C VAL A 83 -31.81 -14.17 8.34
N GLU A 84 -32.50 -14.97 9.12
CA GLU A 84 -33.10 -14.50 10.39
C GLU A 84 -32.04 -14.40 11.50
N ILE A 85 -31.69 -13.18 11.89
CA ILE A 85 -30.80 -12.88 13.02
C ILE A 85 -31.51 -11.87 13.93
N PRO A 86 -32.39 -12.33 14.84
CA PRO A 86 -33.17 -11.39 15.65
C PRO A 86 -32.38 -10.61 16.69
N ARG A 87 -31.28 -11.18 17.17
CA ARG A 87 -30.43 -10.56 18.21
C ARG A 87 -28.99 -11.01 18.09
N ILE A 88 -28.08 -10.09 18.41
CA ILE A 88 -26.63 -10.36 18.49
C ILE A 88 -26.07 -10.09 19.88
N PRO A 89 -24.99 -10.79 20.30
CA PRO A 89 -24.37 -10.55 21.59
C PRO A 89 -23.65 -9.20 21.57
N ALA A 90 -23.81 -8.41 22.64
CA ALA A 90 -23.23 -7.10 22.80
C ALA A 90 -22.77 -6.85 24.23
N ILE A 91 -21.65 -6.16 24.38
CA ILE A 91 -21.16 -5.62 25.64
C ILE A 91 -21.46 -4.12 25.67
N CYS A 92 -22.25 -3.68 26.66
CA CYS A 92 -22.50 -2.26 26.88
C CYS A 92 -21.40 -1.67 27.74
N ILE A 93 -20.76 -0.60 27.24
CA ILE A 93 -19.76 0.16 28.00
C ILE A 93 -20.32 1.53 28.40
N PRO A 94 -19.77 2.16 29.44
CA PRO A 94 -20.12 3.53 29.81
C PRO A 94 -19.85 4.50 28.64
N LYS A 95 -20.54 5.64 28.69
CA LYS A 95 -20.28 6.74 27.75
C LYS A 95 -18.84 7.23 27.90
N MET A 96 -18.13 7.32 26.82
CA MET A 96 -16.77 7.82 26.71
C MET A 96 -16.71 8.95 25.69
N ASP A 97 -15.66 9.77 25.74
CA ASP A 97 -15.42 10.75 24.70
C ASP A 97 -14.91 10.10 23.41
N ASP A 98 -15.01 10.82 22.29
CA ASP A 98 -14.68 10.28 20.98
C ASP A 98 -13.18 9.94 20.84
N SER A 99 -12.30 10.62 21.58
CA SER A 99 -10.87 10.34 21.56
C SER A 99 -10.53 9.03 22.29
N GLU A 100 -11.21 8.75 23.39
CA GLU A 100 -11.09 7.48 24.11
C GLU A 100 -11.65 6.32 23.29
N LEU A 101 -12.78 6.54 22.62
CA LEU A 101 -13.38 5.55 21.72
C LEU A 101 -12.45 5.22 20.55
N LEU A 102 -11.85 6.24 19.93
CA LEU A 102 -10.87 6.04 18.86
C LEU A 102 -9.65 5.27 19.36
N LEU A 103 -9.16 5.60 20.57
CA LEU A 103 -8.05 4.88 21.18
C LEU A 103 -8.37 3.39 21.36
N GLN A 104 -9.56 3.08 21.85
CA GLN A 104 -10.01 1.69 22.01
C GLN A 104 -10.07 0.96 20.66
N GLN A 105 -10.54 1.60 19.59
CA GLN A 105 -10.54 1.00 18.26
C GLN A 105 -9.13 0.67 17.77
N VAL A 106 -8.16 1.58 17.95
CA VAL A 106 -6.78 1.38 17.52
C VAL A 106 -6.08 0.29 18.34
N VAL A 107 -6.30 0.27 19.66
CA VAL A 107 -5.61 -0.65 20.57
C VAL A 107 -6.23 -2.05 20.57
N ARG A 108 -7.58 -2.15 20.54
CA ARG A 108 -8.31 -3.42 20.58
C ARG A 108 -8.42 -4.12 19.23
N ASN A 109 -7.74 -3.66 18.21
CA ASN A 109 -7.87 -4.15 16.83
C ASN A 109 -7.58 -5.67 16.71
N GLU A 110 -8.41 -6.47 17.37
CA GLU A 110 -8.38 -7.92 17.36
C GLU A 110 -8.93 -8.45 16.02
N GLY A 111 -8.22 -9.35 15.39
CA GLY A 111 -8.62 -10.00 14.14
C GLY A 111 -7.88 -9.49 12.90
N LYS A 112 -8.33 -8.40 12.25
CA LYS A 112 -7.61 -7.82 11.10
C LYS A 112 -6.88 -6.55 11.53
N PRO A 113 -5.53 -6.53 11.59
CA PRO A 113 -4.77 -5.33 11.95
C PRO A 113 -5.08 -4.15 11.02
N PHE A 114 -4.98 -2.93 11.52
CA PHE A 114 -5.04 -1.74 10.68
C PHE A 114 -3.89 -1.75 9.67
N ASN A 115 -4.18 -1.38 8.43
CA ASN A 115 -3.13 -1.07 7.47
C ASN A 115 -2.53 0.32 7.77
N GLU A 116 -1.44 0.68 7.08
CA GLU A 116 -0.73 1.93 7.34
C GLU A 116 -1.57 3.17 7.02
N TYR A 117 -2.46 3.08 6.03
CA TYR A 117 -3.40 4.16 5.70
C TYR A 117 -4.48 4.34 6.76
N GLU A 118 -4.99 3.26 7.32
CA GLU A 118 -5.94 3.29 8.44
C GLU A 118 -5.31 3.88 9.71
N TYR A 119 -4.03 3.55 9.99
CA TYR A 119 -3.27 4.22 11.05
C TYR A 119 -3.09 5.71 10.77
N ALA A 120 -2.87 6.11 9.51
CA ALA A 120 -2.76 7.52 9.13
C ALA A 120 -4.05 8.29 9.44
N LEU A 121 -5.21 7.73 9.07
CA LEU A 121 -6.52 8.32 9.37
C LEU A 121 -6.78 8.43 10.88
N ALA A 122 -6.43 7.39 11.64
CA ALA A 122 -6.55 7.43 13.10
C ALA A 122 -5.65 8.52 13.71
N CYS A 123 -4.39 8.62 13.29
CA CYS A 123 -3.48 9.68 13.74
C CYS A 123 -3.99 11.08 13.39
N GLN A 124 -4.56 11.27 12.20
CA GLN A 124 -5.16 12.54 11.80
C GLN A 124 -6.32 12.93 12.72
N LYS A 125 -7.21 11.99 13.07
CA LYS A 125 -8.31 12.24 14.00
C LYS A 125 -7.80 12.59 15.40
N PHE A 126 -6.76 11.92 15.90
CA PHE A 126 -6.15 12.30 17.18
C PHE A 126 -5.59 13.73 17.16
N LEU A 127 -4.97 14.15 16.05
CA LEU A 127 -4.55 15.55 15.89
C LEU A 127 -5.74 16.52 15.91
N GLN A 128 -6.87 16.16 15.29
CA GLN A 128 -8.11 16.96 15.32
C GLN A 128 -8.70 17.06 16.74
N PHE A 129 -8.52 16.03 17.60
CA PHE A 129 -8.86 16.07 19.02
C PHE A 129 -7.86 16.86 19.86
N GLY A 130 -6.82 17.43 19.26
CA GLY A 130 -5.84 18.29 19.93
C GLY A 130 -4.63 17.56 20.51
N PHE A 131 -4.46 16.26 20.27
CA PHE A 131 -3.28 15.53 20.75
C PHE A 131 -2.05 15.87 19.89
N SER A 132 -0.91 16.03 20.53
CA SER A 132 0.39 16.12 19.84
C SER A 132 0.83 14.76 19.30
N LYS A 133 1.73 14.74 18.31
CA LYS A 133 2.30 13.50 17.77
C LYS A 133 2.96 12.63 18.86
N ALA A 134 3.58 13.24 19.86
CA ALA A 134 4.22 12.53 20.97
C ALA A 134 3.17 11.84 21.88
N GLU A 135 2.06 12.51 22.18
CA GLU A 135 0.97 11.93 22.96
C GLU A 135 0.28 10.79 22.21
N ILE A 136 0.05 10.96 20.89
CA ILE A 136 -0.48 9.90 20.02
C ILE A 136 0.43 8.68 20.08
N ALA A 137 1.73 8.87 19.87
CA ALA A 137 2.73 7.81 19.89
C ALA A 137 2.68 7.01 21.21
N LYS A 138 2.65 7.72 22.35
CA LYS A 138 2.53 7.11 23.67
C LYS A 138 1.23 6.33 23.84
N LYS A 139 0.09 6.91 23.40
CA LYS A 139 -1.24 6.28 23.53
C LYS A 139 -1.37 4.98 22.71
N ILE A 140 -0.86 4.94 21.48
CA ILE A 140 -0.99 3.76 20.60
C ILE A 140 0.23 2.82 20.63
N GLY A 141 1.19 3.06 21.53
CA GLY A 141 2.36 2.20 21.71
C GLY A 141 3.34 2.21 20.52
N LYS A 142 3.48 3.36 19.86
CA LYS A 142 4.41 3.58 18.74
C LYS A 142 5.44 4.66 19.07
N ASN A 143 6.46 4.85 18.25
CA ASN A 143 7.36 5.99 18.38
C ASN A 143 6.88 7.19 17.55
N ASN A 144 7.39 8.38 17.86
CA ASN A 144 6.99 9.63 17.20
C ASN A 144 7.31 9.64 15.69
N GLY A 145 8.40 8.98 15.28
CA GLY A 145 8.77 8.82 13.87
C GLY A 145 7.73 8.02 13.08
N MET A 146 7.11 7.01 13.72
CA MET A 146 6.03 6.23 13.10
C MET A 146 4.76 7.06 12.90
N ILE A 147 4.43 7.96 13.82
CA ILE A 147 3.27 8.84 13.65
C ILE A 147 3.47 9.77 12.45
N THR A 148 4.66 10.37 12.33
CA THR A 148 5.01 11.20 11.17
C THR A 148 5.00 10.37 9.88
N TYR A 149 5.51 9.15 9.92
CA TYR A 149 5.48 8.23 8.79
C TYR A 149 4.06 7.93 8.31
N TYR A 150 3.14 7.60 9.22
CA TYR A 150 1.73 7.36 8.86
C TYR A 150 1.07 8.61 8.28
N LEU A 151 1.22 9.77 8.92
CA LEU A 151 0.62 11.01 8.45
C LEU A 151 1.09 11.41 7.04
N ASN A 152 2.36 11.15 6.69
CA ASN A 152 2.89 11.41 5.37
C ASN A 152 2.14 10.66 4.25
N HIS A 153 1.40 9.58 4.55
CA HIS A 153 0.60 8.89 3.54
C HIS A 153 -0.62 9.72 3.11
N LEU A 154 -1.13 10.60 3.98
CA LEU A 154 -2.26 11.48 3.67
C LEU A 154 -1.86 12.69 2.81
N ASP A 155 -0.56 13.01 2.76
CA ASP A 155 -0.02 14.09 1.94
C ASP A 155 0.38 13.62 0.53
N ARG A 156 0.23 12.31 0.20
CA ARG A 156 0.56 11.73 -1.09
C ARG A 156 -0.52 12.00 -2.14
N ASP A 157 -0.16 11.83 -3.42
CA ASP A 157 -1.13 11.85 -4.53
C ASP A 157 -2.33 10.94 -4.22
N LYS A 158 -3.54 11.40 -4.53
CA LYS A 158 -4.78 10.67 -4.21
C LYS A 158 -4.83 9.25 -4.79
N ARG A 159 -4.25 9.05 -5.98
CA ARG A 159 -4.19 7.74 -6.63
C ARG A 159 -3.31 6.77 -5.85
N VAL A 160 -2.21 7.27 -5.27
CA VAL A 160 -1.34 6.48 -4.38
C VAL A 160 -2.05 6.19 -3.05
N GLN A 161 -2.80 7.16 -2.52
CA GLN A 161 -3.62 6.94 -1.33
C GLN A 161 -4.67 5.84 -1.55
N GLU A 162 -5.34 5.79 -2.69
CA GLU A 162 -6.31 4.71 -2.99
C GLU A 162 -5.61 3.33 -3.05
N LEU A 163 -4.43 3.22 -3.64
CA LEU A 163 -3.67 1.96 -3.63
C LEU A 163 -3.24 1.52 -2.22
N LEU A 164 -2.86 2.47 -1.35
CA LEU A 164 -2.58 2.21 0.06
C LEU A 164 -3.83 1.77 0.82
N LYS A 165 -4.94 2.43 0.58
CA LYS A 165 -6.26 2.15 1.19
C LYS A 165 -6.75 0.75 0.83
N GLU A 166 -6.62 0.36 -0.44
CA GLU A 166 -6.97 -0.97 -0.93
C GLU A 166 -5.95 -2.06 -0.53
N GLY A 167 -4.84 -1.67 0.10
CA GLY A 167 -3.76 -2.59 0.46
C GLY A 167 -3.01 -3.16 -0.73
N LYS A 168 -3.13 -2.56 -1.92
CA LYS A 168 -2.43 -2.99 -3.15
C LYS A 168 -0.94 -2.69 -3.11
N ILE A 169 -0.53 -1.68 -2.35
CA ILE A 169 0.87 -1.33 -2.10
C ILE A 169 1.08 -1.07 -0.60
N SER A 170 2.24 -1.43 -0.07
CA SER A 170 2.60 -1.10 1.31
C SER A 170 3.17 0.32 1.42
N GLY A 171 3.00 0.98 2.57
CA GLY A 171 3.59 2.29 2.80
C GLY A 171 5.12 2.28 2.80
N SER A 172 5.72 1.15 3.17
CA SER A 172 7.18 0.97 3.08
C SER A 172 7.69 1.00 1.64
N GLU A 173 6.94 0.42 0.70
CA GLU A 173 7.24 0.46 -0.73
C GLU A 173 7.04 1.86 -1.29
N VAL A 174 5.93 2.51 -0.98
CA VAL A 174 5.69 3.92 -1.34
C VAL A 174 6.86 4.79 -0.87
N ARG A 175 7.22 4.69 0.42
CA ARG A 175 8.35 5.46 0.98
C ARG A 175 9.67 5.20 0.24
N ARG A 176 9.93 3.96 -0.16
CA ARG A 176 11.16 3.59 -0.89
C ARG A 176 11.18 4.24 -2.26
N ILE A 177 10.07 4.17 -3.01
CA ILE A 177 9.96 4.76 -4.35
C ILE A 177 10.16 6.28 -4.29
N TYR A 178 9.45 6.96 -3.38
CA TYR A 178 9.61 8.41 -3.21
C TYR A 178 11.03 8.83 -2.82
N ARG A 179 11.75 7.99 -2.07
CA ARG A 179 13.17 8.22 -1.78
C ARG A 179 14.07 8.02 -2.99
N GLY A 180 13.76 7.03 -3.81
CA GLY A 180 14.52 6.74 -5.04
C GLY A 180 14.46 7.87 -6.06
N HIS A 181 13.37 8.62 -6.08
CA HIS A 181 13.16 9.74 -6.99
C HIS A 181 13.59 11.11 -6.43
N GLU A 182 14.28 11.16 -5.26
CA GLU A 182 14.93 12.36 -4.69
C GLU A 182 14.05 13.63 -4.67
N GLY A 183 12.72 13.46 -4.49
CA GLY A 183 11.75 14.56 -4.44
C GLY A 183 11.01 14.83 -5.75
N ASP A 184 11.29 14.11 -6.83
CA ASP A 184 10.41 14.13 -8.01
C ASP A 184 9.14 13.30 -7.74
N GLU A 185 8.13 14.00 -7.19
CA GLU A 185 6.86 13.39 -6.83
C GLU A 185 6.14 12.79 -8.05
N LYS A 186 6.22 13.46 -9.21
CA LYS A 186 5.57 13.00 -10.43
C LYS A 186 6.16 11.68 -10.91
N ALA A 187 7.49 11.57 -10.97
CA ALA A 187 8.17 10.34 -11.36
C ALA A 187 7.87 9.19 -10.38
N ALA A 188 7.83 9.45 -9.07
CA ALA A 188 7.46 8.47 -8.06
C ALA A 188 6.01 7.96 -8.24
N VAL A 189 5.07 8.87 -8.50
CA VAL A 189 3.66 8.53 -8.76
C VAL A 189 3.53 7.72 -10.03
N ASP A 190 4.19 8.11 -11.13
CA ASP A 190 4.14 7.43 -12.42
C ASP A 190 4.70 5.99 -12.31
N GLU A 191 5.78 5.78 -11.53
CA GLU A 191 6.32 4.43 -11.25
C GLU A 191 5.30 3.57 -10.49
N ILE A 192 4.69 4.10 -9.43
CA ILE A 192 3.69 3.38 -8.63
C ILE A 192 2.47 2.99 -9.49
N LEU A 193 1.97 3.92 -10.29
CA LEU A 193 0.81 3.67 -11.17
C LEU A 193 1.14 2.72 -12.32
N GLY A 194 2.36 2.77 -12.85
CA GLY A 194 2.85 1.81 -13.83
C GLY A 194 2.84 0.39 -13.28
N ALA A 195 3.37 0.20 -12.08
CA ALA A 195 3.36 -1.09 -11.38
C ALA A 195 1.94 -1.59 -11.06
N SER A 196 1.02 -0.67 -10.71
CA SER A 196 -0.39 -1.02 -10.47
C SER A 196 -1.07 -1.57 -11.72
N LYS A 197 -0.82 -1.00 -12.90
CA LYS A 197 -1.36 -1.51 -14.17
C LYS A 197 -0.85 -2.91 -14.51
N VAL A 198 0.43 -3.18 -14.24
CA VAL A 198 1.02 -4.52 -14.41
C VAL A 198 0.35 -5.53 -13.49
N LEU A 199 0.02 -5.12 -12.26
CA LEU A 199 -0.68 -5.98 -11.29
C LEU A 199 -2.06 -6.40 -11.80
N GLU A 200 -2.83 -5.47 -12.38
CA GLU A 200 -4.17 -5.73 -12.91
C GLU A 200 -4.17 -6.74 -14.07
N THR A 201 -3.07 -6.78 -14.84
CA THR A 201 -2.92 -7.71 -15.98
C THR A 201 -2.39 -9.08 -15.55
N THR A 202 -1.83 -9.21 -14.35
CA THR A 202 -1.22 -10.45 -13.85
C THR A 202 -2.21 -11.24 -13.02
N LYS A 203 -2.76 -12.33 -13.56
CA LYS A 203 -3.71 -13.21 -12.85
C LYS A 203 -3.11 -13.76 -11.55
N GLY A 204 -3.80 -13.55 -10.43
CA GLY A 204 -3.51 -14.16 -9.13
C GLY A 204 -2.66 -13.34 -8.16
N LYS A 205 -2.15 -12.19 -8.52
CA LYS A 205 -1.47 -11.28 -7.59
C LYS A 205 -2.44 -10.26 -7.03
N LYS A 206 -2.46 -10.12 -5.70
CA LYS A 206 -3.31 -9.15 -4.98
C LYS A 206 -2.58 -7.84 -4.66
N ASN A 207 -1.24 -7.85 -4.55
CA ASN A 207 -0.46 -6.71 -4.08
C ASN A 207 0.77 -6.47 -4.96
N ILE A 208 1.13 -5.20 -5.12
CA ILE A 208 2.40 -4.77 -5.70
C ILE A 208 3.51 -5.14 -4.71
N THR A 209 4.50 -5.88 -5.15
CA THR A 209 5.69 -6.22 -4.36
C THR A 209 6.93 -5.58 -4.98
N LEU A 210 8.01 -5.48 -4.18
CA LEU A 210 9.32 -5.02 -4.65
C LEU A 210 9.80 -5.73 -5.92
N LYS A 211 9.43 -7.00 -6.08
CA LYS A 211 9.79 -7.78 -7.28
C LYS A 211 9.06 -7.32 -8.53
N ASP A 212 7.87 -6.75 -8.38
CA ASP A 212 7.07 -6.23 -9.49
C ASP A 212 7.56 -4.84 -9.93
N LEU A 213 8.10 -4.06 -8.99
CA LEU A 213 8.77 -2.79 -9.21
C LEU A 213 10.21 -3.00 -9.74
N ASP A 214 10.81 -4.15 -9.47
CA ASP A 214 12.20 -4.51 -9.78
C ASP A 214 12.43 -4.81 -11.28
N ILE A 215 11.42 -4.67 -12.13
CA ILE A 215 11.62 -4.73 -13.59
C ILE A 215 12.45 -3.52 -14.05
N ASN A 216 12.43 -2.39 -13.30
CA ASN A 216 13.19 -1.18 -13.65
C ASN A 216 14.05 -0.59 -12.53
N SER A 217 14.00 -1.09 -11.30
CA SER A 217 14.76 -0.53 -10.17
C SER A 217 15.45 -1.61 -9.34
N ARG A 218 16.20 -2.50 -9.98
CA ARG A 218 17.31 -3.09 -9.23
C ARG A 218 18.15 -1.93 -8.80
N THR A 219 18.22 -1.68 -7.50
CA THR A 219 19.27 -0.86 -6.91
C THR A 219 20.56 -1.54 -7.36
N ILE A 220 21.08 -1.10 -8.50
CA ILE A 220 22.34 -1.57 -9.05
C ILE A 220 23.33 -1.33 -7.91
N SER A 221 23.90 -2.37 -7.35
CA SER A 221 24.90 -2.20 -6.29
C SER A 221 25.94 -1.19 -6.80
N LYS A 222 26.51 -0.38 -5.94
CA LYS A 222 27.54 0.62 -6.35
C LYS A 222 28.56 -0.03 -7.29
N LYS A 223 28.98 -1.27 -6.99
CA LYS A 223 29.87 -2.09 -7.82
C LYS A 223 29.29 -2.37 -9.19
N ALA A 224 28.00 -2.70 -9.29
CA ALA A 224 27.33 -2.95 -10.57
C ALA A 224 27.10 -1.66 -11.36
N SER A 225 26.78 -0.55 -10.70
CA SER A 225 26.69 0.79 -11.31
C SER A 225 28.04 1.23 -11.86
N ASP A 226 29.12 1.06 -11.09
CA ASP A 226 30.48 1.36 -11.55
C ASP A 226 30.90 0.47 -12.74
N THR A 227 30.50 -0.80 -12.74
CA THR A 227 30.75 -1.73 -13.86
C THR A 227 29.99 -1.31 -15.11
N ILE A 228 28.71 -0.92 -14.99
CA ILE A 228 27.91 -0.43 -16.11
C ILE A 228 28.48 0.88 -16.65
N ARG A 229 28.85 1.83 -15.77
CA ARG A 229 29.45 3.09 -16.18
C ARG A 229 30.75 2.85 -16.96
N LEU A 230 31.64 1.99 -16.46
CA LEU A 230 32.87 1.62 -17.13
C LEU A 230 32.60 0.93 -18.48
N GLY A 231 31.56 0.11 -18.55
CA GLY A 231 31.11 -0.52 -19.80
C GLY A 231 30.60 0.50 -20.82
N LEU A 232 29.80 1.48 -20.38
CA LEU A 232 29.32 2.57 -21.23
C LEU A 232 30.45 3.50 -21.70
N GLU A 233 31.40 3.84 -20.82
CA GLU A 233 32.60 4.62 -21.19
C GLU A 233 33.40 3.91 -22.28
N LYS A 234 33.63 2.60 -22.14
CA LYS A 234 34.30 1.80 -23.18
C LYS A 234 33.49 1.72 -24.48
N LEU A 235 32.18 1.51 -24.41
CA LEU A 235 31.31 1.53 -25.58
C LEU A 235 31.39 2.87 -26.33
N PHE A 236 31.43 3.97 -25.59
CA PHE A 236 31.57 5.30 -26.16
C PHE A 236 32.94 5.51 -26.82
N GLU A 237 34.05 5.03 -26.19
CA GLU A 237 35.39 5.03 -26.80
C GLU A 237 35.40 4.22 -28.10
N TYR A 238 34.78 3.04 -28.11
CA TYR A 238 34.63 2.23 -29.30
C TYR A 238 33.79 2.91 -30.40
N TYR A 239 32.67 3.52 -30.01
CA TYR A 239 31.86 4.29 -30.96
C TYR A 239 32.69 5.41 -31.59
N GLN A 240 33.42 6.20 -30.82
CA GLN A 240 34.31 7.25 -31.33
C GLN A 240 35.42 6.69 -32.24
N LYS A 241 35.99 5.53 -31.91
CA LYS A 241 37.04 4.89 -32.71
C LYS A 241 36.56 4.44 -34.08
N TYR A 242 35.30 3.95 -34.14
CA TYR A 242 34.76 3.35 -35.38
C TYR A 242 33.80 4.27 -36.14
N SER A 243 33.39 5.40 -35.58
CA SER A 243 32.49 6.38 -36.20
C SER A 243 33.19 7.27 -37.27
N HIS A 244 34.46 7.04 -37.56
CA HIS A 244 35.19 7.77 -38.60
C HIS A 244 35.89 6.81 -39.55
N ASN A 245 35.93 7.15 -40.85
CA ASN A 245 36.70 6.40 -41.86
C ASN A 245 38.18 6.79 -41.83
N GLU A 246 39.02 6.14 -42.65
CA GLU A 246 40.44 6.45 -42.78
C GLU A 246 40.72 7.89 -43.25
N ALA A 247 39.75 8.56 -43.87
CA ALA A 247 39.83 9.96 -44.28
C ALA A 247 39.36 10.94 -43.20
N GLY A 248 38.89 10.45 -42.04
CA GLY A 248 38.41 11.27 -40.91
C GLY A 248 36.96 11.76 -41.05
N GLU A 249 36.22 11.21 -42.01
CA GLU A 249 34.79 11.54 -42.20
C GLU A 249 33.93 10.69 -41.26
N GLU A 250 32.88 11.32 -40.70
CA GLU A 250 31.98 10.68 -39.75
C GLU A 250 31.09 9.63 -40.40
N ILE A 251 31.00 8.46 -39.81
CA ILE A 251 30.18 7.34 -40.26
C ILE A 251 29.11 7.10 -39.21
N ASP A 252 27.86 7.08 -39.64
CA ASP A 252 26.73 6.70 -38.76
C ASP A 252 26.72 5.18 -38.56
N ILE A 253 27.17 4.72 -37.41
CA ILE A 253 27.16 3.32 -37.01
C ILE A 253 25.83 2.99 -36.37
N ASN A 254 24.96 2.33 -37.13
CA ASN A 254 23.68 1.85 -36.60
C ASN A 254 23.88 0.50 -35.89
N LEU A 255 23.79 0.49 -34.56
CA LEU A 255 23.89 -0.70 -33.72
C LEU A 255 22.58 -0.90 -32.96
N ASP A 256 21.88 -2.01 -33.24
CA ASP A 256 20.77 -2.45 -32.41
C ASP A 256 21.32 -3.07 -31.11
N ILE A 257 20.83 -2.57 -29.94
CA ILE A 257 21.27 -3.07 -28.64
C ILE A 257 20.99 -4.56 -28.46
N ASN A 258 19.93 -5.10 -29.04
CA ASN A 258 19.59 -6.51 -28.89
C ASN A 258 20.57 -7.37 -29.71
N ASP A 259 21.00 -6.91 -30.90
CA ASP A 259 22.00 -7.58 -31.70
C ASP A 259 23.37 -7.55 -31.01
N VAL A 260 23.76 -6.42 -30.43
CA VAL A 260 25.00 -6.31 -29.63
C VAL A 260 24.98 -7.29 -28.46
N LEU A 261 23.87 -7.36 -27.71
CA LEU A 261 23.72 -8.29 -26.59
C LEU A 261 23.72 -9.75 -27.03
N SER A 262 23.14 -10.07 -28.20
CA SER A 262 23.14 -11.42 -28.81
C SER A 262 24.55 -11.83 -29.18
N ASP A 263 25.29 -10.96 -29.85
CA ASP A 263 26.66 -11.20 -30.28
C ASP A 263 27.65 -11.35 -29.12
N LEU A 264 27.49 -10.54 -28.08
CA LEU A 264 28.25 -10.69 -26.81
C LEU A 264 27.97 -12.03 -26.13
N ARG A 265 26.71 -12.49 -26.11
CA ARG A 265 26.33 -13.81 -25.57
C ARG A 265 26.91 -14.94 -26.40
N ALA A 266 27.07 -14.75 -27.71
CA ALA A 266 27.74 -15.70 -28.61
C ALA A 266 29.26 -15.70 -28.48
N GLY A 267 29.83 -14.86 -27.56
CA GLY A 267 31.26 -14.82 -27.29
C GLY A 267 32.07 -13.90 -28.19
N LYS A 268 31.41 -13.07 -29.01
CA LYS A 268 32.11 -12.08 -29.84
C LYS A 268 32.66 -10.96 -28.98
N THR A 269 33.79 -10.42 -29.37
CA THR A 269 34.39 -9.24 -28.72
C THR A 269 33.70 -7.94 -29.20
N ILE A 270 33.80 -6.90 -28.40
CA ILE A 270 33.26 -5.57 -28.74
C ILE A 270 33.92 -5.05 -30.03
N ASP A 271 35.23 -5.25 -30.23
CA ASP A 271 35.93 -4.86 -31.43
C ASP A 271 35.38 -5.56 -32.70
N GLU A 272 35.06 -6.85 -32.63
CA GLU A 272 34.45 -7.59 -33.73
C GLU A 272 33.08 -7.06 -34.11
N ILE A 273 32.24 -6.72 -33.07
CA ILE A 273 30.88 -6.20 -33.27
C ILE A 273 30.94 -4.81 -33.95
N PHE A 274 31.77 -3.90 -33.46
CA PHE A 274 31.90 -2.55 -34.00
C PHE A 274 32.56 -2.56 -35.39
N SER A 275 33.60 -3.39 -35.62
CA SER A 275 34.23 -3.52 -36.91
C SER A 275 33.26 -4.01 -37.98
N LYS A 276 32.40 -4.99 -37.65
CA LYS A 276 31.36 -5.48 -38.54
C LYS A 276 30.34 -4.38 -38.87
N ALA A 277 29.84 -3.66 -37.89
CA ALA A 277 28.88 -2.55 -38.06
C ALA A 277 29.47 -1.41 -38.90
N GLN A 278 30.75 -1.06 -38.72
CA GLN A 278 31.45 -0.08 -39.53
C GLN A 278 31.53 -0.51 -40.99
N ILE A 279 31.88 -1.78 -41.26
CA ILE A 279 31.98 -2.32 -42.62
C ILE A 279 30.60 -2.32 -43.32
N GLU A 280 29.53 -2.66 -42.58
CA GLU A 280 28.15 -2.66 -43.11
C GLU A 280 27.70 -1.22 -43.40
N SER A 281 27.95 -0.24 -42.54
CA SER A 281 27.65 1.16 -42.79
C SER A 281 28.41 1.76 -43.93
N LEU A 282 29.71 1.44 -44.06
CA LEU A 282 30.52 1.85 -45.24
C LEU A 282 30.04 1.24 -46.56
N LYS A 283 29.51 -0.01 -46.55
CA LYS A 283 28.90 -0.64 -47.73
C LYS A 283 27.62 0.06 -48.13
N ALA A 284 26.72 0.31 -47.16
CA ALA A 284 25.46 1.01 -47.39
C ALA A 284 25.68 2.44 -47.94
N MET A 285 26.70 3.16 -47.47
CA MET A 285 27.06 4.48 -48.02
C MET A 285 27.56 4.38 -49.48
N LYS A 286 28.26 3.32 -49.86
CA LYS A 286 28.72 3.10 -51.26
C LYS A 286 27.61 2.67 -52.20
N GLU A 287 26.56 2.03 -51.72
CA GLU A 287 25.39 1.63 -52.50
C GLU A 287 24.39 2.76 -52.71
N ALA A 288 24.48 3.83 -51.87
CA ALA A 288 23.62 5.00 -51.92
C ALA A 288 24.14 6.14 -52.81
N VAL A 289 25.35 6.02 -53.39
CA VAL A 289 26.00 6.91 -54.36
C VAL A 289 25.98 6.27 -55.75
#